data_6c66363fda8133485569fb374c8583a8
#
_entry.id   6c66363fda8133485569fb374c8583a8
#
_cell.length_a   1.000
_cell.length_b   1.000
_cell.length_c   1.000
_cell.angle_alpha   90.00
_cell.angle_beta   90.00
_cell.angle_gamma   90.00
#
_symmetry.space_group_name_H-M   'P 1'
#
loop_
_entity.id
_entity.type
_entity.pdbx_description
1 polymer ?
#
loop_
_entity_poly.entity_id
_entity_poly.type
_entity_poly.pdbx_seq_one_letter_code
_entity_poly.pdbx_strand_id
1 'polypeptide(L)'
;MPMIVDLHNHAERSQNTDLRLEDYVREARRLGLAVAITEHNRLYDRGGVVDGVLVLPGIEVLNDYGDFLVFGAPEDCVAYREIFALIDYVHRCGGVIIAAHPFSGYGVCRAVDPAMAGRIIARVDPVAVLNGRASTDDCEKARRLAMAHGKPGVGGSDAHRAGEMFRMGTRFERRIEGVGDLVREIRLGRCEAVRIETSR
;
A
#
# COMPACT_ATOMS: atom_id res chain seq x y z
N MET A 1 6.34 -1.36 -20.52
CA MET A 1 7.17 -2.39 -19.85
C MET A 1 6.66 -2.59 -18.45
N PRO A 2 6.70 -3.80 -17.90
CA PRO A 2 6.33 -4.07 -16.51
C PRO A 2 7.17 -3.21 -15.54
N MET A 3 6.59 -2.84 -14.40
CA MET A 3 7.26 -2.03 -13.37
C MET A 3 6.90 -2.56 -11.99
N ILE A 4 7.86 -2.55 -11.07
CA ILE A 4 7.62 -2.90 -9.67
C ILE A 4 7.62 -1.61 -8.84
N VAL A 5 6.59 -1.48 -7.99
CA VAL A 5 6.43 -0.41 -7.03
C VAL A 5 6.31 -1.03 -5.63
N ASP A 6 7.10 -0.58 -4.69
CA ASP A 6 6.86 -0.87 -3.27
C ASP A 6 5.77 0.07 -2.75
N LEU A 7 4.59 -0.48 -2.42
CA LEU A 7 3.39 0.32 -2.18
C LEU A 7 3.18 0.78 -0.72
N HIS A 8 4.00 0.32 0.22
CA HIS A 8 3.80 0.64 1.63
C HIS A 8 5.12 0.96 2.31
N ASN A 9 5.35 2.23 2.61
CA ASN A 9 6.58 2.66 3.26
C ASN A 9 6.36 3.96 4.06
N HIS A 10 7.20 4.14 5.09
CA HIS A 10 7.20 5.29 5.98
C HIS A 10 8.54 6.02 5.92
N ALA A 11 8.50 7.34 5.93
CA ALA A 11 9.66 8.21 5.86
C ALA A 11 9.64 9.25 7.00
N GLU A 12 10.30 10.36 6.82
CA GLU A 12 10.59 11.37 7.83
C GLU A 12 9.38 12.00 8.55
N ARG A 13 8.16 11.72 8.10
CA ARG A 13 6.94 12.26 8.73
C ARG A 13 6.27 11.29 9.70
N SER A 14 6.67 10.02 9.68
CA SER A 14 6.25 9.01 10.66
C SER A 14 7.18 9.02 11.87
N GLN A 15 6.60 9.05 13.08
CA GLN A 15 7.39 9.18 14.32
C GLN A 15 8.21 7.94 14.70
N ASN A 16 7.97 6.81 14.03
CA ASN A 16 8.56 5.50 14.35
C ASN A 16 9.55 5.01 13.28
N THR A 17 10.06 5.92 12.45
CA THR A 17 11.07 5.60 11.43
C THR A 17 12.21 6.61 11.42
N ASP A 18 13.43 6.14 11.14
CA ASP A 18 14.60 6.96 10.88
C ASP A 18 14.86 7.14 9.36
N LEU A 19 13.99 6.56 8.51
CA LEU A 19 14.14 6.59 7.07
C LEU A 19 13.74 7.95 6.50
N ARG A 20 14.46 8.36 5.47
CA ARG A 20 14.20 9.58 4.70
C ARG A 20 13.92 9.23 3.24
N LEU A 21 13.27 10.14 2.53
CA LEU A 21 13.04 9.99 1.09
C LEU A 21 14.32 9.66 0.32
N GLU A 22 15.42 10.30 0.70
CA GLU A 22 16.72 10.14 0.04
C GLU A 22 17.27 8.70 0.16
N ASP A 23 16.92 7.98 1.24
CA ASP A 23 17.29 6.57 1.43
C ASP A 23 16.52 5.68 0.45
N TYR A 24 15.22 5.91 0.29
CA TYR A 24 14.39 5.21 -0.67
C TYR A 24 14.82 5.50 -2.11
N VAL A 25 15.09 6.76 -2.46
CA VAL A 25 15.50 7.15 -3.81
C VAL A 25 16.83 6.50 -4.18
N ARG A 26 17.81 6.50 -3.27
CA ARG A 26 19.10 5.85 -3.47
C ARG A 26 18.94 4.35 -3.76
N GLU A 27 18.17 3.65 -2.93
CA GLU A 27 18.00 2.20 -3.05
C GLU A 27 17.09 1.82 -4.24
N ALA A 28 16.00 2.54 -4.47
CA ALA A 28 15.11 2.35 -5.62
C ALA A 28 15.86 2.51 -6.95
N ARG A 29 16.73 3.51 -7.04
CA ARG A 29 17.59 3.72 -8.22
C ARG A 29 18.50 2.53 -8.46
N ARG A 30 19.14 2.02 -7.41
CA ARG A 30 20.03 0.85 -7.48
C ARG A 30 19.30 -0.40 -7.98
N LEU A 31 18.03 -0.57 -7.56
CA LEU A 31 17.20 -1.73 -7.88
C LEU A 31 16.37 -1.56 -9.17
N GLY A 32 16.29 -0.35 -9.75
CA GLY A 32 15.44 -0.06 -10.90
C GLY A 32 13.95 -0.08 -10.55
N LEU A 33 13.56 0.31 -9.34
CA LEU A 33 12.21 0.24 -8.79
C LEU A 33 11.59 1.63 -8.61
N ALA A 34 10.30 1.66 -8.32
CA ALA A 34 9.60 2.82 -7.80
C ALA A 34 9.14 2.58 -6.35
N VAL A 35 8.76 3.65 -5.67
CA VAL A 35 8.33 3.60 -4.27
C VAL A 35 7.10 4.45 -4.05
N ALA A 36 6.17 3.98 -3.23
CA ALA A 36 5.13 4.80 -2.64
C ALA A 36 5.49 5.10 -1.17
N ILE A 37 5.30 6.33 -0.75
CA ILE A 37 5.39 6.74 0.66
C ILE A 37 3.97 6.97 1.17
N THR A 38 3.60 6.24 2.21
CA THR A 38 2.25 6.16 2.78
C THR A 38 2.29 6.46 4.26
N GLU A 39 2.51 7.74 4.59
CA GLU A 39 2.61 8.17 5.98
C GLU A 39 1.30 7.97 6.75
N HIS A 40 1.42 7.76 8.07
CA HIS A 40 0.25 7.61 8.95
C HIS A 40 -0.63 8.86 8.95
N ASN A 41 -1.88 8.72 8.51
CA ASN A 41 -2.91 9.77 8.50
C ASN A 41 -2.47 11.09 7.84
N ARG A 42 -1.53 11.02 6.90
CA ARG A 42 -1.00 12.19 6.22
C ARG A 42 -0.62 11.88 4.78
N LEU A 43 -1.03 12.74 3.86
CA LEU A 43 -0.61 12.64 2.47
C LEU A 43 0.86 13.06 2.33
N TYR A 44 1.65 12.22 1.68
CA TYR A 44 3.04 12.56 1.42
C TYR A 44 3.15 13.63 0.33
N ASP A 45 3.85 14.74 0.62
CA ASP A 45 3.84 15.94 -0.22
C ASP A 45 5.04 16.06 -1.19
N ARG A 46 6.01 15.11 -1.12
CA ARG A 46 7.22 15.10 -1.98
C ARG A 46 7.14 14.05 -3.09
N GLY A 47 5.95 13.86 -3.69
CA GLY A 47 5.76 12.92 -4.81
C GLY A 47 6.28 13.46 -6.14
N GLY A 48 6.42 12.55 -7.11
CA GLY A 48 6.89 12.84 -8.46
C GLY A 48 8.18 12.10 -8.80
N VAL A 49 8.90 12.56 -9.81
CA VAL A 49 10.21 11.99 -10.17
C VAL A 49 11.30 12.72 -9.40
N VAL A 50 11.93 12.00 -8.47
CA VAL A 50 13.04 12.52 -7.66
C VAL A 50 14.30 11.76 -8.06
N ASP A 51 15.29 12.48 -8.57
CA ASP A 51 16.56 11.90 -9.03
C ASP A 51 16.41 10.67 -9.95
N GLY A 52 15.40 10.70 -10.84
CA GLY A 52 15.11 9.62 -11.79
C GLY A 52 14.28 8.47 -11.23
N VAL A 53 13.88 8.52 -9.97
CA VAL A 53 13.00 7.53 -9.31
C VAL A 53 11.59 8.08 -9.19
N LEU A 54 10.59 7.29 -9.57
CA LEU A 54 9.19 7.63 -9.33
C LEU A 54 8.84 7.40 -7.85
N VAL A 55 8.42 8.47 -7.18
CA VAL A 55 7.89 8.48 -5.81
C VAL A 55 6.40 8.77 -5.88
N LEU A 56 5.58 7.85 -5.40
CA LEU A 56 4.13 7.97 -5.40
C LEU A 56 3.62 8.39 -4.01
N PRO A 57 2.90 9.51 -3.91
CA PRO A 57 2.29 9.90 -2.65
C PRO A 57 1.05 9.03 -2.35
N GLY A 58 0.98 8.56 -1.11
CA GLY A 58 -0.17 7.85 -0.57
C GLY A 58 -0.37 8.19 0.91
N ILE A 59 -1.36 7.57 1.52
CA ILE A 59 -1.68 7.71 2.95
C ILE A 59 -1.91 6.32 3.51
N GLU A 60 -1.36 6.01 4.68
CA GLU A 60 -1.88 4.93 5.51
C GLU A 60 -2.87 5.52 6.51
N VAL A 61 -4.17 5.28 6.27
CA VAL A 61 -5.24 5.72 7.15
C VAL A 61 -5.37 4.73 8.30
N LEU A 62 -5.04 5.18 9.51
CA LEU A 62 -5.25 4.43 10.74
C LEU A 62 -6.70 4.62 11.18
N ASN A 63 -7.48 3.54 11.10
CA ASN A 63 -8.92 3.55 11.35
C ASN A 63 -9.29 2.49 12.39
N ASP A 64 -10.38 2.70 13.13
CA ASP A 64 -10.86 1.75 14.15
C ASP A 64 -11.23 0.37 13.58
N TYR A 65 -11.45 0.30 12.27
CA TYR A 65 -11.76 -0.94 11.52
C TYR A 65 -10.53 -1.62 10.91
N GLY A 66 -9.34 -1.05 11.10
CA GLY A 66 -8.06 -1.52 10.54
C GLY A 66 -7.32 -0.43 9.79
N ASP A 67 -6.12 -0.76 9.32
CA ASP A 67 -5.28 0.15 8.55
C ASP A 67 -5.52 -0.02 7.05
N PHE A 68 -5.54 1.12 6.33
CA PHE A 68 -5.84 1.15 4.90
C PHE A 68 -4.88 2.07 4.15
N LEU A 69 -4.31 1.58 3.03
CA LEU A 69 -3.57 2.45 2.14
C LEU A 69 -4.53 3.13 1.17
N VAL A 70 -4.38 4.43 1.00
CA VAL A 70 -5.21 5.25 0.11
C VAL A 70 -4.32 5.95 -0.91
N PHE A 71 -4.70 5.84 -2.19
CA PHE A 71 -4.07 6.55 -3.29
C PHE A 71 -5.10 7.29 -4.13
N GLY A 72 -4.77 8.52 -4.55
CA GLY A 72 -5.62 9.31 -5.43
C GLY A 72 -6.79 10.02 -4.75
N ALA A 73 -6.80 10.08 -3.41
CA ALA A 73 -7.73 10.89 -2.65
C ALA A 73 -6.97 11.99 -1.86
N PRO A 74 -7.62 13.12 -1.55
CA PRO A 74 -7.05 14.18 -0.71
C PRO A 74 -6.86 13.71 0.75
N GLU A 75 -6.01 14.43 1.50
CA GLU A 75 -5.68 14.13 2.90
C GLU A 75 -6.90 14.16 3.83
N ASP A 76 -7.92 14.96 3.53
CA ASP A 76 -9.14 15.04 4.33
C ASP A 76 -9.92 13.71 4.43
N CYS A 77 -9.57 12.70 3.63
CA CYS A 77 -10.10 11.35 3.76
C CYS A 77 -9.87 10.78 5.17
N VAL A 78 -8.80 11.18 5.88
CA VAL A 78 -8.50 10.71 7.26
C VAL A 78 -9.53 11.15 8.30
N ALA A 79 -10.39 12.11 7.98
CA ALA A 79 -11.47 12.55 8.86
C ALA A 79 -12.65 11.56 8.91
N TYR A 80 -12.76 10.65 7.95
CA TYR A 80 -13.83 9.66 7.90
C TYR A 80 -13.56 8.49 8.85
N ARG A 81 -14.21 8.51 10.02
CA ARG A 81 -14.08 7.45 11.03
C ARG A 81 -14.85 6.20 10.68
N GLU A 82 -16.01 6.32 10.05
CA GLU A 82 -16.83 5.20 9.61
C GLU A 82 -16.25 4.65 8.30
N ILE A 83 -15.90 3.35 8.29
CA ILE A 83 -15.13 2.72 7.21
C ILE A 83 -15.83 2.77 5.84
N PHE A 84 -17.14 2.56 5.78
CA PHE A 84 -17.85 2.58 4.50
C PHE A 84 -17.97 3.99 3.95
N ALA A 85 -18.06 5.01 4.81
CA ALA A 85 -18.01 6.42 4.39
C ALA A 85 -16.60 6.79 3.87
N LEU A 86 -15.54 6.27 4.48
CA LEU A 86 -14.18 6.42 3.97
C LEU A 86 -14.03 5.79 2.58
N ILE A 87 -14.45 4.54 2.41
CA ILE A 87 -14.40 3.84 1.12
C ILE A 87 -15.15 4.62 0.04
N ASP A 88 -16.39 5.04 0.34
CA ASP A 88 -17.21 5.79 -0.59
C ASP A 88 -16.61 7.16 -0.96
N TYR A 89 -15.97 7.82 0.02
CA TYR A 89 -15.27 9.08 -0.24
C TYR A 89 -14.07 8.88 -1.18
N VAL A 90 -13.20 7.92 -0.89
CA VAL A 90 -12.03 7.61 -1.73
C VAL A 90 -12.46 7.26 -3.16
N HIS A 91 -13.50 6.44 -3.32
CA HIS A 91 -14.04 6.08 -4.64
C HIS A 91 -14.63 7.29 -5.39
N ARG A 92 -15.35 8.19 -4.70
CA ARG A 92 -15.86 9.43 -5.32
C ARG A 92 -14.75 10.36 -5.79
N CYS A 93 -13.62 10.39 -5.07
CA CYS A 93 -12.43 11.14 -5.49
C CYS A 93 -11.70 10.49 -6.67
N GLY A 94 -12.12 9.30 -7.12
CA GLY A 94 -11.44 8.55 -8.17
C GLY A 94 -10.22 7.77 -7.67
N GLY A 95 -9.99 7.69 -6.34
CA GLY A 95 -8.90 6.97 -5.71
C GLY A 95 -9.16 5.48 -5.50
N VAL A 96 -8.18 4.77 -4.95
CA VAL A 96 -8.28 3.37 -4.50
C VAL A 96 -7.94 3.26 -3.02
N ILE A 97 -8.59 2.30 -2.35
CA ILE A 97 -8.36 1.96 -0.96
C ILE A 97 -8.01 0.48 -0.83
N ILE A 98 -6.92 0.18 -0.12
CA ILE A 98 -6.30 -1.13 0.02
C ILE A 98 -6.38 -1.55 1.48
N ALA A 99 -6.86 -2.75 1.78
CA ALA A 99 -6.73 -3.30 3.13
C ALA A 99 -5.26 -3.63 3.41
N ALA A 100 -4.61 -2.87 4.29
CA ALA A 100 -3.22 -3.07 4.66
C ALA A 100 -3.09 -4.30 5.59
N HIS A 101 -2.04 -5.10 5.40
CA HIS A 101 -1.65 -6.24 6.27
C HIS A 101 -2.81 -6.87 7.08
N PRO A 102 -3.86 -7.42 6.45
CA PRO A 102 -5.17 -7.68 7.09
C PRO A 102 -5.11 -8.61 8.31
N PHE A 103 -4.09 -9.44 8.46
CA PHE A 103 -3.93 -10.37 9.58
C PHE A 103 -2.80 -10.01 10.55
N SER A 104 -2.09 -8.88 10.34
CA SER A 104 -1.02 -8.43 11.24
C SER A 104 -1.23 -6.97 11.66
N GLY A 105 -0.53 -6.53 12.72
CA GLY A 105 -0.69 -5.17 13.25
C GLY A 105 -2.14 -4.83 13.57
N TYR A 106 -2.60 -3.70 13.07
CA TYR A 106 -3.99 -3.23 13.13
C TYR A 106 -4.78 -3.59 11.87
N GLY A 107 -4.45 -4.69 11.20
CA GLY A 107 -5.17 -5.13 10.01
C GLY A 107 -6.63 -5.48 10.28
N VAL A 108 -7.47 -5.30 9.26
CA VAL A 108 -8.94 -5.43 9.35
C VAL A 108 -9.44 -6.73 9.99
N CYS A 109 -8.79 -7.88 9.71
CA CYS A 109 -9.19 -9.17 10.28
C CYS A 109 -8.80 -9.34 11.77
N ARG A 110 -8.12 -8.37 12.35
CA ARG A 110 -7.79 -8.31 13.77
C ARG A 110 -8.57 -7.22 14.49
N ALA A 111 -8.92 -6.16 13.78
CA ALA A 111 -9.62 -5.01 14.34
C ALA A 111 -11.12 -5.27 14.54
N VAL A 112 -11.73 -6.10 13.68
CA VAL A 112 -13.18 -6.36 13.71
C VAL A 112 -13.49 -7.85 13.62
N ASP A 113 -14.78 -8.22 13.88
CA ASP A 113 -15.24 -9.60 13.71
C ASP A 113 -15.20 -10.06 12.23
N PRO A 114 -15.20 -11.39 11.98
CA PRO A 114 -15.07 -11.93 10.63
C PRO A 114 -16.17 -11.49 9.64
N ALA A 115 -17.40 -11.27 10.12
CA ALA A 115 -18.52 -10.85 9.25
C ALA A 115 -18.30 -9.40 8.79
N MET A 116 -17.89 -8.50 9.70
CA MET A 116 -17.54 -7.12 9.37
C MET A 116 -16.31 -7.07 8.48
N ALA A 117 -15.25 -7.82 8.77
CA ALA A 117 -14.07 -7.91 7.93
C ALA A 117 -14.42 -8.32 6.50
N GLY A 118 -15.27 -9.36 6.32
CA GLY A 118 -15.73 -9.78 5.01
C GLY A 118 -16.50 -8.69 4.24
N ARG A 119 -17.34 -7.92 4.93
CA ARG A 119 -18.06 -6.79 4.34
C ARG A 119 -17.10 -5.68 3.87
N ILE A 120 -16.07 -5.39 4.66
CA ILE A 120 -15.06 -4.37 4.31
C ILE A 120 -14.23 -4.85 3.12
N ILE A 121 -13.72 -6.08 3.16
CA ILE A 121 -12.92 -6.64 2.06
C ILE A 121 -13.70 -6.69 0.75
N ALA A 122 -15.00 -6.95 0.79
CA ALA A 122 -15.84 -6.89 -0.40
C ALA A 122 -15.90 -5.49 -1.06
N ARG A 123 -15.65 -4.42 -0.30
CA ARG A 123 -15.78 -3.03 -0.73
C ARG A 123 -14.45 -2.35 -1.08
N VAL A 124 -13.33 -2.77 -0.49
CA VAL A 124 -11.99 -2.25 -0.86
C VAL A 124 -11.57 -2.71 -2.26
N ASP A 125 -10.58 -2.06 -2.86
CA ASP A 125 -10.11 -2.40 -4.21
C ASP A 125 -9.22 -3.65 -4.18
N PRO A 126 -7.93 -3.61 -3.80
CA PRO A 126 -7.09 -4.78 -3.58
C PRO A 126 -6.92 -5.09 -2.08
N VAL A 127 -6.23 -6.18 -1.82
CA VAL A 127 -5.76 -6.60 -0.48
C VAL A 127 -4.24 -6.67 -0.49
N ALA A 128 -3.58 -6.14 0.53
CA ALA A 128 -2.15 -6.32 0.72
C ALA A 128 -1.87 -7.76 1.19
N VAL A 129 -1.49 -8.61 0.23
CA VAL A 129 -1.23 -10.05 0.46
C VAL A 129 0.23 -10.34 0.77
N LEU A 130 1.14 -9.39 0.48
CA LEU A 130 2.54 -9.42 0.92
C LEU A 130 2.85 -8.14 1.67
N ASN A 131 3.29 -8.28 2.92
CA ASN A 131 3.77 -7.18 3.73
C ASN A 131 5.11 -7.59 4.37
N GLY A 132 6.10 -6.70 4.32
CA GLY A 132 7.48 -7.01 4.75
C GLY A 132 7.63 -7.25 6.25
N ARG A 133 6.64 -6.85 7.06
CA ARG A 133 6.61 -7.04 8.52
C ARG A 133 5.65 -8.14 8.97
N ALA A 134 4.80 -8.64 8.06
CA ALA A 134 3.89 -9.72 8.37
C ALA A 134 4.60 -11.09 8.34
N SER A 135 4.10 -12.05 9.12
CA SER A 135 4.56 -13.42 9.04
C SER A 135 4.18 -14.07 7.71
N THR A 136 4.89 -15.15 7.33
CA THR A 136 4.53 -15.91 6.12
C THR A 136 3.10 -16.47 6.21
N ASP A 137 2.68 -16.92 7.40
CA ASP A 137 1.33 -17.43 7.64
C ASP A 137 0.26 -16.33 7.48
N ASP A 138 0.52 -15.11 7.98
CA ASP A 138 -0.39 -13.97 7.82
C ASP A 138 -0.50 -13.54 6.34
N CYS A 139 0.61 -13.55 5.60
CA CYS A 139 0.61 -13.30 4.16
C CYS A 139 -0.21 -14.37 3.40
N GLU A 140 -0.09 -15.64 3.79
CA GLU A 140 -0.86 -16.71 3.16
C GLU A 140 -2.36 -16.62 3.48
N LYS A 141 -2.74 -16.26 4.72
CA LYS A 141 -4.12 -15.95 5.09
C LYS A 141 -4.68 -14.78 4.28
N ALA A 142 -3.89 -13.70 4.11
CA ALA A 142 -4.28 -12.55 3.31
C ALA A 142 -4.49 -12.90 1.84
N ARG A 143 -3.65 -13.78 1.28
CA ARG A 143 -3.81 -14.29 -0.10
C ARG A 143 -5.10 -15.07 -0.26
N ARG A 144 -5.41 -16.00 0.67
CA ARG A 144 -6.67 -16.75 0.66
C ARG A 144 -7.88 -15.84 0.78
N LEU A 145 -7.81 -14.82 1.64
CA LEU A 145 -8.87 -13.82 1.79
C LEU A 145 -9.11 -13.07 0.48
N ALA A 146 -8.05 -12.56 -0.16
CA ALA A 146 -8.15 -11.88 -1.44
C ALA A 146 -8.79 -12.77 -2.52
N MET A 147 -8.33 -14.02 -2.64
CA MET A 147 -8.89 -15.01 -3.57
C MET A 147 -10.37 -15.28 -3.30
N ALA A 148 -10.76 -15.49 -2.05
CA ALA A 148 -12.15 -15.77 -1.65
C ALA A 148 -13.11 -14.61 -2.01
N HIS A 149 -12.60 -13.38 -2.07
CA HIS A 149 -13.37 -12.19 -2.43
C HIS A 149 -13.14 -11.71 -3.87
N GLY A 150 -12.39 -12.46 -4.68
CA GLY A 150 -12.06 -12.09 -6.07
C GLY A 150 -11.28 -10.77 -6.18
N LYS A 151 -10.45 -10.45 -5.18
CA LYS A 151 -9.66 -9.21 -5.13
C LYS A 151 -8.25 -9.42 -5.64
N PRO A 152 -7.67 -8.45 -6.37
CA PRO A 152 -6.24 -8.48 -6.67
C PRO A 152 -5.42 -8.43 -5.39
N GLY A 153 -4.24 -9.07 -5.40
CA GLY A 153 -3.27 -8.99 -4.34
C GLY A 153 -2.18 -7.99 -4.66
N VAL A 154 -1.83 -7.13 -3.71
CA VAL A 154 -0.70 -6.19 -3.81
C VAL A 154 0.32 -6.44 -2.69
N GLY A 155 1.52 -5.87 -2.82
CA GLY A 155 2.59 -5.99 -1.85
C GLY A 155 3.27 -4.67 -1.55
N GLY A 156 3.77 -4.53 -0.32
CA GLY A 156 4.57 -3.43 0.15
C GLY A 156 5.43 -3.82 1.35
N SER A 157 6.54 -3.14 1.55
CA SER A 157 7.53 -3.50 2.59
C SER A 157 7.12 -3.10 3.99
N ASP A 158 6.30 -2.06 4.13
CA ASP A 158 5.96 -1.47 5.43
C ASP A 158 7.22 -1.08 6.21
N ALA A 159 8.18 -0.50 5.48
CA ALA A 159 9.52 -0.27 5.98
C ALA A 159 9.55 0.92 6.95
N HIS A 160 10.18 0.68 8.11
CA HIS A 160 10.47 1.66 9.15
C HIS A 160 11.99 1.76 9.44
N ARG A 161 12.79 0.85 8.87
CA ARG A 161 14.26 0.78 9.03
C ARG A 161 14.92 0.44 7.71
N ALA A 162 16.17 0.84 7.52
CA ALA A 162 16.91 0.67 6.28
C ALA A 162 16.91 -0.78 5.76
N GLY A 163 17.08 -1.78 6.63
CA GLY A 163 17.08 -3.19 6.25
C GLY A 163 15.70 -3.76 5.89
N GLU A 164 14.63 -2.96 5.99
CA GLU A 164 13.26 -3.37 5.68
C GLU A 164 12.80 -2.87 4.30
N MET A 165 13.48 -1.89 3.71
CA MET A 165 13.13 -1.31 2.40
C MET A 165 13.19 -2.36 1.28
N PHE A 166 12.26 -2.27 0.36
CA PHE A 166 12.21 -3.07 -0.87
C PHE A 166 12.26 -4.59 -0.66
N ARG A 167 11.60 -5.11 0.38
CA ARG A 167 11.42 -6.55 0.59
C ARG A 167 10.24 -7.11 -0.20
N MET A 168 9.19 -6.32 -0.31
CA MET A 168 7.95 -6.66 -1.00
C MET A 168 7.55 -5.52 -1.93
N GLY A 169 6.84 -5.86 -3.00
CA GLY A 169 6.32 -4.86 -3.92
C GLY A 169 5.16 -5.40 -4.73
N THR A 170 4.67 -4.56 -5.60
CA THR A 170 3.62 -4.86 -6.56
C THR A 170 4.17 -4.70 -7.97
N ARG A 171 4.10 -5.77 -8.76
CA ARG A 171 4.42 -5.73 -10.18
C ARG A 171 3.19 -5.30 -10.94
N PHE A 172 3.33 -4.26 -11.77
CA PHE A 172 2.34 -3.78 -12.72
C PHE A 172 2.70 -4.25 -14.13
N GLU A 173 1.69 -4.61 -14.93
CA GLU A 173 1.89 -5.01 -16.34
C GLU A 173 2.39 -3.84 -17.20
N ARG A 174 2.04 -2.61 -16.81
CA ARG A 174 2.43 -1.38 -17.50
C ARG A 174 3.31 -0.51 -16.61
N ARG A 175 4.04 0.40 -17.25
CA ARG A 175 4.77 1.45 -16.56
C ARG A 175 3.78 2.37 -15.85
N ILE A 176 4.09 2.70 -14.61
CA ILE A 176 3.38 3.69 -13.79
C ILE A 176 4.17 5.00 -13.91
N GLU A 177 3.50 6.09 -14.25
CA GLU A 177 4.10 7.42 -14.38
C GLU A 177 3.56 8.39 -13.31
N GLY A 178 2.53 7.98 -12.57
CA GLY A 178 1.94 8.75 -11.48
C GLY A 178 0.80 8.01 -10.79
N VAL A 179 0.19 8.64 -9.79
CA VAL A 179 -0.90 8.06 -8.99
C VAL A 179 -2.11 7.68 -9.87
N GLY A 180 -2.43 8.46 -10.90
CA GLY A 180 -3.54 8.14 -11.80
C GLY A 180 -3.35 6.81 -12.55
N ASP A 181 -2.12 6.51 -12.98
CA ASP A 181 -1.79 5.22 -13.60
C ASP A 181 -1.88 4.07 -12.59
N LEU A 182 -1.33 4.29 -11.38
CA LEU A 182 -1.42 3.33 -10.28
C LEU A 182 -2.89 2.93 -10.01
N VAL A 183 -3.74 3.93 -9.82
CA VAL A 183 -5.18 3.73 -9.57
C VAL A 183 -5.82 2.94 -10.70
N ARG A 184 -5.56 3.33 -11.95
CA ARG A 184 -6.10 2.65 -13.13
C ARG A 184 -5.68 1.18 -13.20
N GLU A 185 -4.40 0.88 -13.05
CA GLU A 185 -3.89 -0.49 -13.18
C GLU A 185 -4.37 -1.38 -12.02
N ILE A 186 -4.49 -0.85 -10.80
CA ILE A 186 -5.10 -1.55 -9.66
C ILE A 186 -6.57 -1.89 -9.96
N ARG A 187 -7.38 -0.93 -10.41
CA ARG A 187 -8.80 -1.16 -10.73
C ARG A 187 -9.02 -2.17 -11.85
N LEU A 188 -8.08 -2.25 -12.79
CA LEU A 188 -8.11 -3.23 -13.87
C LEU A 188 -7.56 -4.60 -13.48
N GLY A 189 -7.09 -4.76 -12.23
CA GLY A 189 -6.49 -6.00 -11.74
C GLY A 189 -5.18 -6.37 -12.43
N ARG A 190 -4.49 -5.41 -13.06
CA ARG A 190 -3.22 -5.62 -13.81
C ARG A 190 -2.01 -5.42 -12.89
N CYS A 191 -2.07 -6.08 -11.76
CA CYS A 191 -1.03 -6.03 -10.75
C CYS A 191 -0.96 -7.34 -9.98
N GLU A 192 0.21 -7.65 -9.46
CA GLU A 192 0.45 -8.81 -8.59
C GLU A 192 1.47 -8.49 -7.50
N ALA A 193 1.27 -9.05 -6.32
CA ALA A 193 2.23 -8.95 -5.23
C ALA A 193 3.48 -9.80 -5.52
N VAL A 194 4.66 -9.23 -5.32
CA VAL A 194 5.95 -9.91 -5.54
C VAL A 194 6.90 -9.72 -4.37
N ARG A 195 7.74 -10.72 -4.11
CA ARG A 195 8.94 -10.54 -3.29
C ARG A 195 10.02 -9.91 -4.15
N ILE A 196 10.72 -8.92 -3.60
CA ILE A 196 11.82 -8.25 -4.28
C ILE A 196 13.11 -8.99 -3.91
N GLU A 197 13.75 -9.58 -4.91
CA GLU A 197 15.06 -10.21 -4.73
C GLU A 197 16.14 -9.13 -4.76
N THR A 198 16.64 -8.75 -3.60
CA THR A 198 17.83 -7.91 -3.51
C THR A 198 19.05 -8.82 -3.59
N SER A 199 19.65 -8.93 -4.77
CA SER A 199 20.98 -9.58 -4.90
C SER A 199 21.95 -8.86 -3.96
N ARG A 200 22.47 -9.58 -2.99
CA ARG A 200 23.53 -9.11 -2.08
C ARG A 200 24.83 -8.91 -2.83
#